data_54d26c8951b091c70dcdd7c30d60387b
#
_entry.id   54d26c8951b091c70dcdd7c30d60387b
#
_cell.length_a   1.000
_cell.length_b   1.000
_cell.length_c   1.000
_cell.angle_alpha   90.00
_cell.angle_beta   90.00
_cell.angle_gamma   90.00
#
_symmetry.space_group_name_H-M   'P 1'
#
loop_
_entity.id
_entity.type
_entity.pdbx_description
1 polymer ?
#
loop_
_entity_poly.entity_id
_entity_poly.type
_entity_poly.pdbx_seq_one_letter_code
_entity_poly.pdbx_strand_id
1 'polypeptide(L)'
;MSLKELSQRLGLSQTTVSRALNGYPEVSERTRQRVMQLAREMNYRPNPSAKSLATGRTEHIGIVLPIEKNLFVEPLFGEYLAGVAQFLAEADMDVTIIPTPLKQEQVVYEQLAMSGRVDGLLVSSPALTDSRIASLAASNLPFVLHGRTQCELPYSYCDIDNYGAFAKATRLLLELGHQQIGLVNDDRALNYANDRHLGYQMALEQYGIPYDPSLCTQGGMTEEYGFNAVSHLLMHRPRPSAFLVSNMILALGAMRAIRQHGLEPGHDISLIAHDDHIPYLQADKFDPPLTTTSSSIRKAGYQITQMLHQEIELRNQEHSVQQKILEVDLVIRGSTRIRRA
;
A
#
# COMPACT_ATOMS: atom_id res chain seq x y z
N MET A 1 -36.63 -6.76 14.89
CA MET A 1 -37.18 -8.12 14.85
C MET A 1 -36.09 -9.08 15.26
N SER A 2 -36.46 -10.17 15.99
CA SER A 2 -35.47 -11.07 16.62
C SER A 2 -35.48 -12.46 15.99
N LEU A 3 -34.35 -13.20 16.14
CA LEU A 3 -34.24 -14.61 15.75
C LEU A 3 -35.32 -15.47 16.44
N LYS A 4 -35.70 -15.11 17.67
CA LYS A 4 -36.76 -15.76 18.44
C LYS A 4 -38.14 -15.66 17.76
N GLU A 5 -38.48 -14.46 17.27
CA GLU A 5 -39.78 -14.27 16.57
C GLU A 5 -39.83 -15.02 15.23
N LEU A 6 -38.72 -15.04 14.50
CA LEU A 6 -38.59 -15.79 13.25
C LEU A 6 -38.76 -17.30 13.50
N SER A 7 -38.11 -17.82 14.55
CA SER A 7 -38.19 -19.23 14.93
C SER A 7 -39.59 -19.64 15.34
N GLN A 8 -40.29 -18.79 16.12
CA GLN A 8 -41.67 -19.04 16.54
C GLN A 8 -42.64 -19.13 15.34
N ARG A 9 -42.53 -18.22 14.38
CA ARG A 9 -43.38 -18.24 13.18
C ARG A 9 -43.12 -19.43 12.27
N LEU A 10 -41.90 -19.93 12.23
CA LEU A 10 -41.53 -21.11 11.44
C LEU A 10 -41.87 -22.43 12.14
N GLY A 11 -42.14 -22.42 13.46
CA GLY A 11 -42.26 -23.61 14.26
C GLY A 11 -40.96 -24.40 14.38
N LEU A 12 -39.81 -23.70 14.32
CA LEU A 12 -38.48 -24.29 14.36
C LEU A 12 -37.70 -23.78 15.58
N SER A 13 -36.67 -24.55 16.01
CA SER A 13 -35.77 -24.06 17.06
C SER A 13 -34.93 -22.88 16.55
N GLN A 14 -34.51 -21.96 17.45
CA GLN A 14 -33.59 -20.86 17.08
C GLN A 14 -32.30 -21.38 16.48
N THR A 15 -31.78 -22.50 16.97
CA THR A 15 -30.58 -23.16 16.43
C THR A 15 -30.79 -23.61 14.99
N THR A 16 -31.95 -24.22 14.66
CA THR A 16 -32.28 -24.67 13.30
C THR A 16 -32.39 -23.46 12.36
N VAL A 17 -33.06 -22.40 12.80
CA VAL A 17 -33.18 -21.15 11.99
C VAL A 17 -31.82 -20.48 11.77
N SER A 18 -31.00 -20.39 12.82
CA SER A 18 -29.64 -19.85 12.70
C SER A 18 -28.77 -20.66 11.74
N ARG A 19 -28.78 -21.99 11.83
CA ARG A 19 -28.07 -22.89 10.91
C ARG A 19 -28.58 -22.77 9.49
N ALA A 20 -29.88 -22.63 9.29
CA ALA A 20 -30.47 -22.41 7.97
C ALA A 20 -30.01 -21.11 7.33
N LEU A 21 -29.99 -20.01 8.10
CA LEU A 21 -29.53 -18.69 7.66
C LEU A 21 -28.03 -18.66 7.32
N ASN A 22 -27.23 -19.44 8.06
CA ASN A 22 -25.77 -19.53 7.86
C ASN A 22 -25.34 -20.65 6.90
N GLY A 23 -26.28 -21.31 6.19
CA GLY A 23 -25.95 -22.26 5.14
C GLY A 23 -25.43 -23.62 5.59
N TYR A 24 -25.59 -23.98 6.86
CA TYR A 24 -25.08 -25.26 7.39
C TYR A 24 -25.68 -26.48 6.66
N PRO A 25 -24.85 -27.47 6.29
CA PRO A 25 -25.29 -28.62 5.47
C PRO A 25 -26.29 -29.54 6.16
N GLU A 26 -26.38 -29.52 7.49
CA GLU A 26 -27.33 -30.33 8.27
C GLU A 26 -28.80 -29.88 8.10
N VAL A 27 -29.02 -28.68 7.54
CA VAL A 27 -30.36 -28.15 7.29
C VAL A 27 -30.78 -28.44 5.86
N SER A 28 -31.92 -29.15 5.72
CA SER A 28 -32.42 -29.47 4.37
C SER A 28 -32.69 -28.21 3.53
N GLU A 29 -32.48 -28.30 2.23
CA GLU A 29 -32.69 -27.17 1.29
C GLU A 29 -34.12 -26.61 1.39
N ARG A 30 -35.12 -27.48 1.53
CA ARG A 30 -36.51 -27.07 1.74
C ARG A 30 -36.70 -26.21 3.01
N THR A 31 -36.05 -26.57 4.09
CA THR A 31 -36.10 -25.80 5.33
C THR A 31 -35.37 -24.48 5.19
N ARG A 32 -34.21 -24.49 4.54
CA ARG A 32 -33.41 -23.30 4.27
C ARG A 32 -34.22 -22.28 3.46
N GLN A 33 -34.86 -22.70 2.37
CA GLN A 33 -35.67 -21.82 1.54
C GLN A 33 -36.85 -21.21 2.31
N ARG A 34 -37.55 -22.01 3.14
CA ARG A 34 -38.62 -21.48 4.01
C ARG A 34 -38.13 -20.43 4.99
N VAL A 35 -36.98 -20.68 5.63
CA VAL A 35 -36.37 -19.73 6.56
C VAL A 35 -35.95 -18.45 5.85
N MET A 36 -35.28 -18.55 4.70
CA MET A 36 -34.84 -17.41 3.91
C MET A 36 -36.01 -16.56 3.40
N GLN A 37 -37.09 -17.22 2.93
CA GLN A 37 -38.28 -16.53 2.45
C GLN A 37 -38.92 -15.72 3.59
N LEU A 38 -39.20 -16.34 4.75
CA LEU A 38 -39.81 -15.65 5.87
C LEU A 38 -38.91 -14.55 6.45
N ALA A 39 -37.59 -14.76 6.47
CA ALA A 39 -36.64 -13.74 6.89
C ALA A 39 -36.70 -12.48 5.99
N ARG A 40 -36.83 -12.66 4.67
CA ARG A 40 -37.06 -11.56 3.72
C ARG A 40 -38.40 -10.87 3.95
N GLU A 41 -39.49 -11.62 4.05
CA GLU A 41 -40.84 -11.08 4.29
C GLU A 41 -40.91 -10.28 5.58
N MET A 42 -40.18 -10.72 6.61
CA MET A 42 -40.13 -10.09 7.93
C MET A 42 -39.04 -9.00 8.02
N ASN A 43 -38.28 -8.74 6.95
CA ASN A 43 -37.12 -7.86 6.93
C ASN A 43 -36.15 -8.16 8.13
N TYR A 44 -35.99 -9.43 8.42
CA TYR A 44 -35.07 -9.89 9.48
C TYR A 44 -33.65 -9.88 8.91
N ARG A 45 -32.73 -9.24 9.64
CA ARG A 45 -31.29 -9.33 9.41
C ARG A 45 -30.64 -10.04 10.60
N PRO A 46 -29.77 -11.04 10.36
CA PRO A 46 -28.97 -11.61 11.44
C PRO A 46 -28.20 -10.52 12.18
N ASN A 47 -28.10 -10.65 13.49
CA ASN A 47 -27.25 -9.76 14.27
C ASN A 47 -25.77 -10.12 14.01
N PRO A 48 -24.95 -9.20 13.46
CA PRO A 48 -23.54 -9.46 13.14
C PRO A 48 -22.76 -9.97 14.37
N SER A 49 -22.99 -9.37 15.55
CA SER A 49 -22.32 -9.79 16.78
C SER A 49 -22.70 -11.22 17.20
N ALA A 50 -23.95 -11.64 16.99
CA ALA A 50 -24.37 -13.01 17.27
C ALA A 50 -23.80 -14.00 16.25
N LYS A 51 -23.64 -13.59 14.97
CA LYS A 51 -22.98 -14.37 13.94
C LYS A 51 -21.51 -14.55 14.28
N SER A 52 -20.82 -13.46 14.60
CA SER A 52 -19.41 -13.47 14.99
C SER A 52 -19.14 -14.38 16.21
N LEU A 53 -20.00 -14.30 17.24
CA LEU A 53 -19.89 -15.18 18.41
C LEU A 53 -20.06 -16.67 18.05
N ALA A 54 -20.95 -16.98 17.11
CA ALA A 54 -21.24 -18.36 16.70
C ALA A 54 -20.19 -18.93 15.74
N THR A 55 -19.61 -18.11 14.88
CA THR A 55 -18.64 -18.52 13.84
C THR A 55 -17.20 -18.28 14.24
N GLY A 56 -16.94 -17.43 15.24
CA GLY A 56 -15.60 -16.93 15.58
C GLY A 56 -15.02 -15.97 14.55
N ARG A 57 -15.84 -15.48 13.59
CA ARG A 57 -15.44 -14.55 12.51
C ARG A 57 -16.26 -13.28 12.55
N THR A 58 -15.59 -12.16 12.36
CA THR A 58 -16.21 -10.83 12.32
C THR A 58 -16.58 -10.39 10.91
N GLU A 59 -15.93 -10.97 9.90
CA GLU A 59 -15.94 -10.54 8.49
C GLU A 59 -15.41 -9.11 8.29
N HIS A 60 -14.60 -8.65 9.24
CA HIS A 60 -13.90 -7.38 9.18
C HIS A 60 -12.39 -7.57 9.13
N ILE A 61 -11.72 -6.82 8.27
CA ILE A 61 -10.27 -6.62 8.36
C ILE A 61 -9.98 -5.26 8.98
N GLY A 62 -8.79 -5.12 9.58
CA GLY A 62 -8.36 -3.87 10.24
C GLY A 62 -7.25 -3.17 9.47
N ILE A 63 -7.30 -1.83 9.45
CA ILE A 63 -6.20 -0.97 9.05
C ILE A 63 -5.97 0.04 10.16
N VAL A 64 -4.79 0.02 10.78
CA VAL A 64 -4.39 1.02 11.77
C VAL A 64 -3.88 2.25 11.02
N LEU A 65 -4.45 3.41 11.33
CA LEU A 65 -4.19 4.66 10.62
C LEU A 65 -3.57 5.69 11.57
N PRO A 66 -2.27 6.02 11.43
CA PRO A 66 -1.65 7.10 12.20
C PRO A 66 -2.30 8.45 11.89
N ILE A 67 -2.86 9.11 12.93
CA ILE A 67 -3.61 10.36 12.75
C ILE A 67 -2.73 11.56 12.39
N GLU A 68 -1.42 11.51 12.75
CA GLU A 68 -0.47 12.56 12.43
C GLU A 68 -0.09 12.61 10.95
N LYS A 69 -0.25 11.52 10.23
CA LYS A 69 0.14 11.43 8.80
C LYS A 69 -0.91 11.97 7.83
N ASN A 70 -2.05 12.47 8.30
CA ASN A 70 -3.13 13.02 7.46
C ASN A 70 -3.43 12.20 6.17
N LEU A 71 -3.35 10.87 6.27
CA LEU A 71 -3.41 9.95 5.13
C LEU A 71 -4.73 10.04 4.33
N PHE A 72 -5.81 10.54 4.93
CA PHE A 72 -7.08 10.71 4.23
C PHE A 72 -7.03 11.71 3.07
N VAL A 73 -6.09 12.63 3.08
CA VAL A 73 -5.88 13.58 1.97
C VAL A 73 -4.72 13.18 1.06
N GLU A 74 -4.02 12.09 1.38
CA GLU A 74 -2.96 11.56 0.53
C GLU A 74 -3.56 10.74 -0.63
N PRO A 75 -3.31 11.13 -1.88
CA PRO A 75 -3.85 10.44 -3.04
C PRO A 75 -3.51 8.94 -3.09
N LEU A 76 -2.31 8.58 -2.67
CA LEU A 76 -1.83 7.20 -2.66
C LEU A 76 -2.64 6.31 -1.71
N PHE A 77 -2.99 6.83 -0.52
CA PHE A 77 -3.82 6.07 0.42
C PHE A 77 -5.23 5.86 -0.12
N GLY A 78 -5.82 6.87 -0.79
CA GLY A 78 -7.13 6.75 -1.44
C GLY A 78 -7.16 5.64 -2.49
N GLU A 79 -6.15 5.59 -3.36
CA GLU A 79 -6.03 4.53 -4.39
C GLU A 79 -5.75 3.15 -3.79
N TYR A 80 -4.90 3.08 -2.76
CA TYR A 80 -4.68 1.84 -2.02
C TYR A 80 -6.00 1.32 -1.42
N LEU A 81 -6.74 2.17 -0.72
CA LEU A 81 -8.01 1.81 -0.10
C LEU A 81 -9.09 1.42 -1.14
N ALA A 82 -9.07 2.05 -2.32
CA ALA A 82 -9.95 1.66 -3.41
C ALA A 82 -9.67 0.22 -3.91
N GLY A 83 -8.40 -0.19 -3.95
CA GLY A 83 -8.02 -1.57 -4.24
C GLY A 83 -8.46 -2.55 -3.16
N VAL A 84 -8.27 -2.19 -1.89
CA VAL A 84 -8.76 -2.95 -0.73
C VAL A 84 -10.28 -3.14 -0.82
N ALA A 85 -11.02 -2.05 -0.99
CA ALA A 85 -12.48 -2.07 -1.05
C ALA A 85 -13.01 -2.90 -2.22
N GLN A 86 -12.32 -2.88 -3.36
CA GLN A 86 -12.70 -3.70 -4.51
C GLN A 86 -12.69 -5.19 -4.16
N PHE A 87 -11.63 -5.70 -3.55
CA PHE A 87 -11.57 -7.11 -3.16
C PHE A 87 -12.58 -7.45 -2.07
N LEU A 88 -12.74 -6.58 -1.05
CA LEU A 88 -13.67 -6.82 0.05
C LEU A 88 -15.13 -6.91 -0.42
N ALA A 89 -15.51 -6.11 -1.42
CA ALA A 89 -16.84 -6.19 -2.03
C ALA A 89 -17.08 -7.55 -2.73
N GLU A 90 -16.03 -8.15 -3.32
CA GLU A 90 -16.11 -9.49 -3.93
C GLU A 90 -16.19 -10.61 -2.87
N ALA A 91 -15.56 -10.39 -1.69
CA ALA A 91 -15.48 -11.35 -0.61
C ALA A 91 -16.58 -11.22 0.46
N ASP A 92 -17.52 -10.26 0.31
CA ASP A 92 -18.57 -9.91 1.31
C ASP A 92 -17.98 -9.62 2.70
N MET A 93 -16.88 -8.85 2.73
CA MET A 93 -16.17 -8.43 3.95
C MET A 93 -16.14 -6.91 4.08
N ASP A 94 -15.95 -6.44 5.30
CA ASP A 94 -15.84 -5.02 5.62
C ASP A 94 -14.41 -4.64 6.06
N VAL A 95 -14.07 -3.33 5.97
CA VAL A 95 -12.85 -2.77 6.53
C VAL A 95 -13.14 -1.87 7.73
N THR A 96 -12.41 -2.08 8.82
CA THR A 96 -12.41 -1.20 9.99
C THR A 96 -11.13 -0.38 10.00
N ILE A 97 -11.27 0.94 9.83
CA ILE A 97 -10.17 1.88 9.97
C ILE A 97 -10.06 2.29 11.44
N ILE A 98 -8.87 2.17 12.02
CA ILE A 98 -8.60 2.39 13.44
C ILE A 98 -7.65 3.58 13.57
N PRO A 99 -8.19 4.81 13.73
CA PRO A 99 -7.37 6.00 13.93
C PRO A 99 -6.55 5.89 15.22
N THR A 100 -5.25 6.11 15.13
CA THR A 100 -4.32 5.84 16.24
C THR A 100 -3.23 6.90 16.29
N PRO A 101 -2.93 7.49 17.46
CA PRO A 101 -1.72 8.29 17.62
C PRO A 101 -0.47 7.44 17.35
N LEU A 102 0.50 7.98 16.59
CA LEU A 102 1.71 7.26 16.18
C LEU A 102 2.43 6.59 17.37
N LYS A 103 2.50 7.29 18.50
CA LYS A 103 3.12 6.76 19.73
C LYS A 103 2.38 5.57 20.37
N GLN A 104 1.12 5.33 19.98
CA GLN A 104 0.28 4.25 20.51
C GLN A 104 0.11 3.10 19.50
N GLU A 105 0.66 3.22 18.32
CA GLU A 105 0.47 2.28 17.23
C GLU A 105 0.81 0.84 17.65
N GLN A 106 1.96 0.63 18.28
CA GLN A 106 2.40 -0.68 18.77
C GLN A 106 1.37 -1.31 19.73
N VAL A 107 0.91 -0.54 20.72
CA VAL A 107 -0.07 -1.01 21.72
C VAL A 107 -1.41 -1.37 21.07
N VAL A 108 -1.83 -0.59 20.06
CA VAL A 108 -3.08 -0.86 19.33
C VAL A 108 -2.98 -2.15 18.54
N TYR A 109 -1.86 -2.45 17.88
CA TYR A 109 -1.65 -3.74 17.22
C TYR A 109 -1.72 -4.92 18.19
N GLU A 110 -1.09 -4.81 19.36
CA GLU A 110 -1.14 -5.82 20.42
C GLU A 110 -2.57 -6.04 20.94
N GLN A 111 -3.33 -4.95 21.15
CA GLN A 111 -4.73 -5.03 21.57
C GLN A 111 -5.61 -5.70 20.50
N LEU A 112 -5.42 -5.36 19.22
CA LEU A 112 -6.16 -5.96 18.12
C LEU A 112 -5.90 -7.45 18.02
N ALA A 113 -4.64 -7.88 18.20
CA ALA A 113 -4.26 -9.29 18.20
C ALA A 113 -5.03 -10.13 19.24
N MET A 114 -5.47 -9.52 20.34
CA MET A 114 -6.15 -10.20 21.44
C MET A 114 -7.68 -9.97 21.47
N SER A 115 -8.18 -8.97 20.77
CA SER A 115 -9.56 -8.47 20.97
C SER A 115 -10.63 -9.22 20.18
N GLY A 116 -10.29 -9.95 19.13
CA GLY A 116 -11.25 -10.54 18.19
C GLY A 116 -12.14 -9.53 17.47
N ARG A 117 -11.73 -8.26 17.39
CA ARG A 117 -12.49 -7.19 16.70
C ARG A 117 -12.41 -7.25 15.18
N VAL A 118 -11.36 -7.87 14.68
CA VAL A 118 -11.09 -8.07 13.25
C VAL A 118 -10.55 -9.48 13.02
N ASP A 119 -10.75 -10.00 11.83
CA ASP A 119 -10.28 -11.33 11.46
C ASP A 119 -8.82 -11.32 10.97
N GLY A 120 -8.34 -10.16 10.54
CA GLY A 120 -6.97 -9.96 10.10
C GLY A 120 -6.61 -8.48 9.96
N LEU A 121 -5.32 -8.20 9.73
CA LEU A 121 -4.78 -6.84 9.62
C LEU A 121 -3.99 -6.63 8.32
N LEU A 122 -4.24 -5.50 7.67
CA LEU A 122 -3.35 -4.94 6.68
C LEU A 122 -2.40 -3.96 7.37
N VAL A 123 -1.10 -4.21 7.25
CA VAL A 123 -0.04 -3.36 7.83
C VAL A 123 0.70 -2.68 6.69
N SER A 124 0.96 -1.38 6.80
CA SER A 124 1.60 -0.60 5.73
C SER A 124 2.76 0.24 6.25
N SER A 125 3.58 0.74 5.32
CA SER A 125 4.71 1.64 5.59
C SER A 125 5.68 1.12 6.64
N PRO A 126 6.24 -0.09 6.47
CA PRO A 126 7.15 -0.68 7.44
C PRO A 126 8.46 0.10 7.52
N ALA A 127 8.99 0.20 8.75
CA ALA A 127 10.36 0.59 8.99
C ALA A 127 11.35 -0.49 8.53
N LEU A 128 12.65 -0.15 8.43
CA LEU A 128 13.71 -1.13 8.11
C LEU A 128 13.69 -2.31 9.07
N THR A 129 13.55 -2.06 10.37
CA THR A 129 13.27 -3.05 11.42
C THR A 129 11.99 -2.62 12.12
N ASP A 130 10.94 -3.42 12.00
CA ASP A 130 9.59 -3.05 12.43
C ASP A 130 9.11 -3.94 13.56
N SER A 131 9.01 -3.37 14.77
CA SER A 131 8.57 -4.10 15.97
C SER A 131 7.13 -4.61 15.90
N ARG A 132 6.26 -3.96 15.10
CA ARG A 132 4.88 -4.40 14.89
C ARG A 132 4.84 -5.81 14.32
N ILE A 133 5.76 -6.14 13.40
CA ILE A 133 5.80 -7.44 12.74
C ILE A 133 6.17 -8.55 13.70
N ALA A 134 7.15 -8.31 14.59
CA ALA A 134 7.51 -9.30 15.61
C ALA A 134 6.33 -9.61 16.55
N SER A 135 5.59 -8.59 17.00
CA SER A 135 4.42 -8.77 17.86
C SER A 135 3.28 -9.50 17.15
N LEU A 136 3.00 -9.14 15.90
CA LEU A 136 1.95 -9.79 15.10
C LEU A 136 2.30 -11.24 14.76
N ALA A 137 3.55 -11.53 14.38
CA ALA A 137 4.00 -12.88 14.08
C ALA A 137 3.96 -13.81 15.30
N ALA A 138 4.10 -13.26 16.51
CA ALA A 138 3.93 -14.00 17.75
C ALA A 138 2.45 -14.19 18.15
N SER A 139 1.52 -13.59 17.43
CA SER A 139 0.06 -13.69 17.66
C SER A 139 -0.59 -14.69 16.72
N ASN A 140 -1.85 -15.03 16.99
CA ASN A 140 -2.66 -15.86 16.09
C ASN A 140 -3.53 -15.02 15.14
N LEU A 141 -3.37 -13.70 15.09
CA LEU A 141 -4.14 -12.84 14.19
C LEU A 141 -3.45 -12.81 12.81
N PRO A 142 -4.12 -13.24 11.75
CA PRO A 142 -3.61 -13.13 10.39
C PRO A 142 -3.25 -11.68 10.03
N PHE A 143 -2.13 -11.47 9.39
CA PHE A 143 -1.76 -10.17 8.85
C PHE A 143 -0.96 -10.30 7.57
N VAL A 144 -1.02 -9.28 6.74
CA VAL A 144 -0.16 -9.14 5.55
C VAL A 144 0.44 -7.75 5.53
N LEU A 145 1.74 -7.68 5.26
CA LEU A 145 2.50 -6.42 5.20
C LEU A 145 2.51 -5.87 3.78
N HIS A 146 2.08 -4.62 3.59
CA HIS A 146 2.34 -3.85 2.38
C HIS A 146 3.73 -3.23 2.46
N GLY A 147 4.67 -3.79 1.73
CA GLY A 147 6.10 -3.53 1.85
C GLY A 147 6.84 -4.68 2.53
N ARG A 148 8.09 -4.46 2.86
CA ARG A 148 8.98 -5.44 3.53
C ARG A 148 9.70 -4.81 4.70
N THR A 149 10.15 -5.64 5.64
CA THR A 149 10.99 -5.26 6.78
C THR A 149 12.04 -6.34 7.03
N GLN A 150 13.15 -5.96 7.67
CA GLN A 150 14.13 -6.92 8.16
C GLN A 150 13.56 -7.61 9.39
N CYS A 151 13.18 -8.88 9.25
CA CYS A 151 12.64 -9.70 10.32
C CYS A 151 13.07 -11.15 10.11
N GLU A 152 13.51 -11.82 11.18
CA GLU A 152 13.86 -13.24 11.14
C GLU A 152 12.64 -14.16 11.17
N LEU A 153 11.49 -13.64 11.64
CA LEU A 153 10.24 -14.39 11.70
C LEU A 153 9.57 -14.43 10.31
N PRO A 154 8.98 -15.56 9.93
CA PRO A 154 8.23 -15.66 8.69
C PRO A 154 6.96 -14.81 8.76
N TYR A 155 6.67 -14.06 7.70
CA TYR A 155 5.45 -13.27 7.56
C TYR A 155 5.07 -13.12 6.09
N SER A 156 3.77 -12.91 5.84
CA SER A 156 3.23 -12.69 4.50
C SER A 156 3.34 -11.22 4.12
N TYR A 157 3.79 -10.93 2.89
CA TYR A 157 3.92 -9.57 2.37
C TYR A 157 3.63 -9.46 0.89
N CYS A 158 3.19 -8.27 0.48
CA CYS A 158 3.17 -7.83 -0.91
C CYS A 158 3.90 -6.50 -1.02
N ASP A 159 4.93 -6.43 -1.85
CA ASP A 159 5.74 -5.23 -2.08
C ASP A 159 5.91 -5.01 -3.58
N ILE A 160 6.43 -3.84 -3.96
CA ILE A 160 6.94 -3.58 -5.30
C ILE A 160 8.46 -3.66 -5.33
N ASP A 161 9.04 -3.89 -6.50
CA ASP A 161 10.50 -3.88 -6.67
C ASP A 161 11.04 -2.44 -6.63
N ASN A 162 11.04 -1.84 -5.42
CA ASN A 162 11.56 -0.48 -5.20
C ASN A 162 13.03 -0.34 -5.57
N TYR A 163 13.84 -1.35 -5.22
CA TYR A 163 15.25 -1.39 -5.53
C TYR A 163 15.49 -1.44 -7.05
N GLY A 164 14.88 -2.39 -7.74
CA GLY A 164 15.03 -2.54 -9.19
C GLY A 164 14.44 -1.35 -9.97
N ALA A 165 13.35 -0.76 -9.48
CA ALA A 165 12.76 0.44 -10.09
C ALA A 165 13.75 1.60 -10.15
N PHE A 166 14.39 1.92 -9.03
CA PHE A 166 15.34 3.04 -8.95
C PHE A 166 16.69 2.71 -9.59
N ALA A 167 17.10 1.44 -9.55
CA ALA A 167 18.25 0.98 -10.31
C ALA A 167 18.05 1.13 -11.83
N LYS A 168 16.89 0.70 -12.36
CA LYS A 168 16.53 0.86 -13.78
C LYS A 168 16.47 2.34 -14.19
N ALA A 169 15.83 3.19 -13.38
CA ALA A 169 15.70 4.62 -13.66
C ALA A 169 17.08 5.34 -13.66
N THR A 170 17.91 5.04 -12.67
CA THR A 170 19.26 5.62 -12.57
C THR A 170 20.13 5.17 -13.74
N ARG A 171 20.07 3.88 -14.09
CA ARG A 171 20.79 3.35 -15.25
C ARG A 171 20.40 4.07 -16.53
N LEU A 172 19.10 4.29 -16.78
CA LEU A 172 18.64 5.07 -17.94
C LEU A 172 19.29 6.46 -17.99
N LEU A 173 19.33 7.17 -16.85
CA LEU A 173 19.97 8.50 -16.81
C LEU A 173 21.48 8.44 -17.09
N LEU A 174 22.16 7.40 -16.58
CA LEU A 174 23.59 7.17 -16.82
C LEU A 174 23.86 6.84 -18.30
N GLU A 175 23.04 6.01 -18.94
CA GLU A 175 23.09 5.69 -20.37
C GLU A 175 22.86 6.93 -21.26
N LEU A 176 22.02 7.87 -20.78
CA LEU A 176 21.82 9.16 -21.42
C LEU A 176 22.98 10.16 -21.16
N GLY A 177 24.02 9.75 -20.44
CA GLY A 177 25.23 10.54 -20.19
C GLY A 177 25.18 11.46 -18.97
N HIS A 178 24.14 11.36 -18.13
CA HIS A 178 24.06 12.12 -16.89
C HIS A 178 24.95 11.48 -15.81
N GLN A 179 25.85 12.24 -15.20
CA GLN A 179 26.73 11.78 -14.12
C GLN A 179 26.40 12.46 -12.78
N GLN A 180 25.84 13.68 -12.82
CA GLN A 180 25.36 14.40 -11.66
C GLN A 180 23.83 14.25 -11.63
N ILE A 181 23.35 13.29 -10.82
CA ILE A 181 21.93 12.92 -10.73
C ILE A 181 21.45 13.21 -9.31
N GLY A 182 20.48 14.11 -9.16
CA GLY A 182 19.85 14.38 -7.86
C GLY A 182 18.80 13.33 -7.52
N LEU A 183 18.80 12.86 -6.28
CA LEU A 183 17.75 11.96 -5.74
C LEU A 183 16.90 12.71 -4.71
N VAL A 184 15.59 12.81 -4.98
CA VAL A 184 14.60 13.35 -4.02
C VAL A 184 13.71 12.21 -3.54
N ASN A 185 13.89 11.81 -2.28
CA ASN A 185 13.31 10.60 -1.73
C ASN A 185 12.58 10.87 -0.39
N ASP A 186 11.87 9.87 0.11
CA ASP A 186 11.29 9.88 1.46
C ASP A 186 12.33 9.49 2.51
N ASP A 187 11.91 9.49 3.79
CA ASP A 187 12.75 9.10 4.92
C ASP A 187 13.23 7.65 4.77
N ARG A 188 14.53 7.45 4.79
CA ARG A 188 15.19 6.14 4.69
C ARG A 188 14.97 5.23 5.89
N ALA A 189 14.35 5.72 6.97
CA ALA A 189 13.85 4.85 8.03
C ALA A 189 12.73 3.91 7.53
N LEU A 190 12.05 4.28 6.43
CA LEU A 190 11.07 3.44 5.73
C LEU A 190 11.78 2.50 4.75
N ASN A 191 11.41 1.23 4.75
CA ASN A 191 12.10 0.23 3.94
C ASN A 191 12.08 0.54 2.45
N TYR A 192 10.93 0.91 1.89
CA TYR A 192 10.81 1.21 0.46
C TYR A 192 11.71 2.38 0.03
N ALA A 193 11.84 3.42 0.88
CA ALA A 193 12.68 4.57 0.59
C ALA A 193 14.17 4.20 0.67
N ASN A 194 14.54 3.32 1.59
CA ASN A 194 15.88 2.77 1.66
C ASN A 194 16.21 1.90 0.44
N ASP A 195 15.29 1.02 0.02
CA ASP A 195 15.47 0.17 -1.18
C ASP A 195 15.65 1.04 -2.44
N ARG A 196 14.86 2.10 -2.60
CA ARG A 196 15.02 3.08 -3.68
C ARG A 196 16.39 3.74 -3.68
N HIS A 197 16.84 4.15 -2.50
CA HIS A 197 18.16 4.74 -2.34
C HIS A 197 19.29 3.75 -2.68
N LEU A 198 19.19 2.52 -2.22
CA LEU A 198 20.18 1.46 -2.53
C LEU A 198 20.20 1.12 -4.02
N GLY A 199 19.03 1.09 -4.68
CA GLY A 199 18.96 0.89 -6.12
C GLY A 199 19.66 2.02 -6.92
N TYR A 200 19.48 3.27 -6.48
CA TYR A 200 20.19 4.41 -7.04
C TYR A 200 21.71 4.28 -6.85
N GLN A 201 22.18 3.98 -5.63
CA GLN A 201 23.61 3.81 -5.34
C GLN A 201 24.23 2.69 -6.17
N MET A 202 23.57 1.54 -6.23
CA MET A 202 24.07 0.38 -6.97
C MET A 202 24.25 0.71 -8.46
N ALA A 203 23.31 1.44 -9.06
CA ALA A 203 23.45 1.80 -10.46
C ALA A 203 24.63 2.76 -10.70
N LEU A 204 24.88 3.74 -9.81
CA LEU A 204 26.05 4.61 -9.89
C LEU A 204 27.36 3.80 -9.80
N GLU A 205 27.44 2.86 -8.85
CA GLU A 205 28.60 2.01 -8.65
C GLU A 205 28.89 1.16 -9.90
N GLN A 206 27.88 0.56 -10.52
CA GLN A 206 28.01 -0.23 -11.74
C GLN A 206 28.58 0.57 -12.92
N TYR A 207 28.36 1.87 -12.94
CA TYR A 207 28.88 2.78 -13.99
C TYR A 207 30.17 3.49 -13.55
N GLY A 208 30.74 3.15 -12.40
CA GLY A 208 31.96 3.77 -11.89
C GLY A 208 31.79 5.24 -11.49
N ILE A 209 30.56 5.69 -11.22
CA ILE A 209 30.27 7.05 -10.75
C ILE A 209 30.32 7.07 -9.22
N PRO A 210 31.16 7.90 -8.60
CA PRO A 210 31.19 8.01 -7.14
C PRO A 210 29.84 8.48 -6.57
N TYR A 211 29.39 7.81 -5.52
CA TYR A 211 28.21 8.24 -4.80
C TYR A 211 28.49 9.53 -4.03
N ASP A 212 27.67 10.54 -4.24
CA ASP A 212 27.72 11.82 -3.53
C ASP A 212 26.45 12.01 -2.70
N PRO A 213 26.54 11.90 -1.35
CA PRO A 213 25.37 12.05 -0.48
C PRO A 213 24.76 13.45 -0.52
N SER A 214 25.52 14.48 -0.95
CA SER A 214 25.00 15.85 -1.08
C SER A 214 23.99 16.03 -2.22
N LEU A 215 23.92 15.08 -3.15
CA LEU A 215 22.92 15.01 -4.22
C LEU A 215 21.64 14.27 -3.80
N CYS A 216 21.57 13.78 -2.59
CA CYS A 216 20.41 13.04 -2.07
C CYS A 216 19.69 13.86 -1.01
N THR A 217 18.38 14.00 -1.14
CA THR A 217 17.52 14.63 -0.14
C THR A 217 16.46 13.64 0.32
N GLN A 218 15.99 13.79 1.54
CA GLN A 218 14.92 12.97 2.10
C GLN A 218 13.94 13.84 2.89
N GLY A 219 12.64 13.57 2.74
CA GLY A 219 11.58 14.31 3.43
C GLY A 219 10.20 13.92 2.93
N GLY A 220 9.16 14.63 3.39
CA GLY A 220 7.77 14.27 3.08
C GLY A 220 7.44 14.30 1.59
N MET A 221 6.53 13.44 1.18
CA MET A 221 6.10 13.27 -0.22
C MET A 221 5.13 14.39 -0.66
N THR A 222 5.51 15.66 -0.48
CA THR A 222 4.70 16.83 -0.83
C THR A 222 5.26 17.59 -2.02
N GLU A 223 4.40 18.33 -2.71
CA GLU A 223 4.81 19.21 -3.82
C GLU A 223 5.80 20.27 -3.35
N GLU A 224 5.55 20.88 -2.18
CA GLU A 224 6.41 21.89 -1.59
C GLU A 224 7.81 21.34 -1.28
N TYR A 225 7.89 20.11 -0.72
CA TYR A 225 9.17 19.47 -0.49
C TYR A 225 9.92 19.21 -1.81
N GLY A 226 9.24 18.68 -2.84
CA GLY A 226 9.82 18.48 -4.16
C GLY A 226 10.38 19.75 -4.75
N PHE A 227 9.65 20.88 -4.62
CA PHE A 227 10.11 22.19 -5.06
C PHE A 227 11.37 22.66 -4.30
N ASN A 228 11.34 22.62 -2.97
CA ASN A 228 12.44 23.11 -2.14
C ASN A 228 13.71 22.25 -2.33
N ALA A 229 13.57 20.94 -2.38
CA ALA A 229 14.67 20.00 -2.56
C ALA A 229 15.36 20.19 -3.92
N VAL A 230 14.59 20.25 -5.02
CA VAL A 230 15.16 20.46 -6.35
C VAL A 230 15.75 21.86 -6.50
N SER A 231 15.10 22.91 -5.95
CA SER A 231 15.66 24.26 -5.95
C SER A 231 17.02 24.32 -5.23
N HIS A 232 17.14 23.63 -4.08
CA HIS A 232 18.40 23.53 -3.36
C HIS A 232 19.47 22.78 -4.18
N LEU A 233 19.14 21.63 -4.74
CA LEU A 233 20.05 20.81 -5.52
C LEU A 233 20.53 21.52 -6.81
N LEU A 234 19.70 22.37 -7.43
CA LEU A 234 20.10 23.15 -8.61
C LEU A 234 21.18 24.21 -8.31
N MET A 235 21.40 24.56 -7.04
CA MET A 235 22.48 25.47 -6.61
C MET A 235 23.83 24.76 -6.44
N HIS A 236 23.88 23.42 -6.44
CA HIS A 236 25.12 22.66 -6.35
C HIS A 236 26.10 22.98 -7.51
N ARG A 237 27.37 22.76 -7.25
CA ARG A 237 28.45 22.88 -8.23
C ARG A 237 29.36 21.65 -8.16
N PRO A 238 29.42 20.82 -9.21
CA PRO A 238 28.67 20.92 -10.47
C PRO A 238 27.16 20.68 -10.29
N ARG A 239 26.34 21.40 -11.05
CA ARG A 239 24.88 21.30 -11.00
C ARG A 239 24.41 19.96 -11.52
N PRO A 240 23.42 19.29 -10.83
CA PRO A 240 22.76 18.11 -11.38
C PRO A 240 22.12 18.40 -12.73
N SER A 241 22.29 17.48 -13.66
CA SER A 241 21.69 17.53 -15.00
C SER A 241 20.46 16.63 -15.13
N ALA A 242 20.18 15.84 -14.08
CA ALA A 242 19.01 14.99 -14.01
C ALA A 242 18.55 14.83 -12.55
N PHE A 243 17.26 14.55 -12.38
CA PHE A 243 16.65 14.22 -11.09
C PHE A 243 15.85 12.93 -11.19
N LEU A 244 15.93 12.14 -10.13
CA LEU A 244 15.06 11.00 -9.84
C LEU A 244 14.24 11.32 -8.59
N VAL A 245 12.90 11.31 -8.71
CA VAL A 245 12.01 11.68 -7.62
C VAL A 245 11.06 10.53 -7.26
N SER A 246 10.77 10.37 -5.98
CA SER A 246 10.12 9.18 -5.45
C SER A 246 8.63 9.06 -5.75
N ASN A 247 7.95 10.13 -6.18
CA ASN A 247 6.55 10.05 -6.62
C ASN A 247 6.17 11.20 -7.56
N MET A 248 4.96 11.12 -8.10
CA MET A 248 4.41 12.12 -9.03
C MET A 248 4.11 13.47 -8.37
N ILE A 249 3.85 13.50 -7.06
CA ILE A 249 3.58 14.75 -6.31
C ILE A 249 4.89 15.54 -6.14
N LEU A 250 5.97 14.86 -5.77
CA LEU A 250 7.31 15.46 -5.77
C LEU A 250 7.70 15.97 -7.16
N ALA A 251 7.32 15.26 -8.24
CA ALA A 251 7.62 15.65 -9.60
C ALA A 251 6.95 16.98 -9.99
N LEU A 252 5.73 17.28 -9.51
CA LEU A 252 5.09 18.59 -9.69
C LEU A 252 5.98 19.71 -9.15
N GLY A 253 6.43 19.56 -7.90
CA GLY A 253 7.34 20.51 -7.25
C GLY A 253 8.67 20.63 -7.98
N ALA A 254 9.25 19.49 -8.37
CA ALA A 254 10.51 19.44 -9.14
C ALA A 254 10.40 20.22 -10.46
N MET A 255 9.33 20.00 -11.21
CA MET A 255 9.11 20.71 -12.49
C MET A 255 8.93 22.21 -12.29
N ARG A 256 8.21 22.61 -11.25
CA ARG A 256 8.06 24.02 -10.89
C ARG A 256 9.40 24.66 -10.51
N ALA A 257 10.22 23.96 -9.72
CA ALA A 257 11.57 24.42 -9.34
C ALA A 257 12.47 24.60 -10.57
N ILE A 258 12.51 23.61 -11.46
CA ILE A 258 13.32 23.67 -12.70
C ILE A 258 12.93 24.90 -13.52
N ARG A 259 11.62 25.13 -13.75
CA ARG A 259 11.14 26.30 -14.51
C ARG A 259 11.45 27.62 -13.81
N GLN A 260 11.31 27.70 -12.49
CA GLN A 260 11.63 28.92 -11.74
C GLN A 260 13.11 29.30 -11.80
N HIS A 261 13.99 28.33 -11.98
CA HIS A 261 15.42 28.55 -12.24
C HIS A 261 15.74 28.87 -13.72
N GLY A 262 14.73 29.10 -14.54
CA GLY A 262 14.89 29.43 -15.97
C GLY A 262 15.36 28.25 -16.83
N LEU A 263 15.06 27.02 -16.38
CA LEU A 263 15.44 25.77 -17.05
C LEU A 263 14.19 25.04 -17.53
N GLU A 264 14.32 24.23 -18.56
CA GLU A 264 13.23 23.46 -19.14
C GLU A 264 13.35 21.97 -18.77
N PRO A 265 12.31 21.39 -18.07
CA PRO A 265 12.25 19.95 -17.85
C PRO A 265 12.31 19.20 -19.19
N GLY A 266 13.07 18.10 -19.25
CA GLY A 266 13.25 17.32 -20.46
C GLY A 266 14.16 17.97 -21.51
N HIS A 267 14.50 19.25 -21.36
CA HIS A 267 15.43 19.94 -22.26
C HIS A 267 16.77 20.26 -21.56
N ASP A 268 16.77 20.97 -20.46
CA ASP A 268 17.97 21.33 -19.71
C ASP A 268 18.24 20.34 -18.58
N ILE A 269 17.17 19.83 -17.98
CA ILE A 269 17.19 18.89 -16.85
C ILE A 269 16.31 17.69 -17.18
N SER A 270 16.88 16.49 -17.15
CA SER A 270 16.11 15.26 -17.22
C SER A 270 15.42 14.97 -15.90
N LEU A 271 14.18 14.46 -15.94
CA LEU A 271 13.40 14.14 -14.77
C LEU A 271 12.74 12.77 -14.92
N ILE A 272 12.93 11.91 -13.93
CA ILE A 272 12.21 10.63 -13.80
C ILE A 272 11.46 10.61 -12.46
N ALA A 273 10.22 10.13 -12.46
CA ALA A 273 9.41 9.94 -11.24
C ALA A 273 8.95 8.50 -11.11
N HIS A 274 8.55 8.10 -9.89
CA HIS A 274 7.76 6.89 -9.71
C HIS A 274 6.27 7.22 -9.85
N ASP A 275 5.55 6.46 -10.70
CA ASP A 275 4.13 6.61 -10.96
C ASP A 275 3.34 5.49 -10.30
N ASP A 276 2.57 5.82 -9.28
CA ASP A 276 1.70 4.92 -8.54
C ASP A 276 0.29 4.79 -9.15
N HIS A 277 0.11 5.31 -10.38
CA HIS A 277 -1.15 5.35 -11.13
C HIS A 277 -2.28 6.13 -10.44
N ILE A 278 -1.97 7.36 -10.03
CA ILE A 278 -3.01 8.27 -9.52
C ILE A 278 -3.88 8.78 -10.69
N PRO A 279 -5.21 8.55 -10.70
CA PRO A 279 -6.05 8.79 -11.89
C PRO A 279 -6.07 10.22 -12.42
N TYR A 280 -5.92 11.21 -11.54
CA TYR A 280 -5.93 12.64 -11.90
C TYR A 280 -4.52 13.24 -12.03
N LEU A 281 -3.46 12.44 -11.87
CA LEU A 281 -2.07 12.86 -12.00
C LEU A 281 -1.35 11.92 -12.98
N GLN A 282 -1.77 11.96 -14.24
CA GLN A 282 -1.30 11.06 -15.29
C GLN A 282 0.03 11.55 -15.86
N ALA A 283 1.03 10.68 -15.92
CA ALA A 283 2.39 11.02 -16.38
C ALA A 283 2.45 11.53 -17.82
N ASP A 284 1.55 11.09 -18.69
CA ASP A 284 1.43 11.52 -20.10
C ASP A 284 0.81 12.91 -20.28
N LYS A 285 0.19 13.47 -19.24
CA LYS A 285 -0.44 14.80 -19.24
C LYS A 285 0.48 15.91 -18.71
N PHE A 286 1.65 15.54 -18.25
CA PHE A 286 2.67 16.53 -17.89
C PHE A 286 3.24 17.18 -19.16
N ASP A 287 3.83 18.37 -19.01
CA ASP A 287 4.53 19.08 -20.07
C ASP A 287 5.98 19.36 -19.61
N PRO A 288 6.97 18.65 -20.22
CA PRO A 288 6.82 17.49 -21.11
C PRO A 288 6.25 16.25 -20.38
N PRO A 289 5.70 15.26 -21.12
CA PRO A 289 5.26 14.00 -20.55
C PRO A 289 6.38 13.31 -19.76
N LEU A 290 6.07 12.85 -18.52
CA LEU A 290 7.07 12.32 -17.60
C LEU A 290 7.49 10.90 -17.93
N THR A 291 8.80 10.66 -17.99
CA THR A 291 9.42 9.33 -17.90
C THR A 291 9.22 8.82 -16.47
N THR A 292 8.71 7.60 -16.33
CA THR A 292 8.38 7.04 -15.01
C THR A 292 8.81 5.60 -14.87
N THR A 293 9.23 5.21 -13.65
CA THR A 293 9.01 3.84 -13.18
C THR A 293 7.55 3.74 -12.73
N SER A 294 6.90 2.60 -12.95
CA SER A 294 5.43 2.54 -12.84
C SER A 294 4.95 1.27 -12.17
N SER A 295 4.09 1.42 -11.15
CA SER A 295 3.36 0.35 -10.48
C SER A 295 2.02 0.88 -9.96
N SER A 296 1.00 0.03 -9.90
CA SER A 296 -0.32 0.46 -9.44
C SER A 296 -0.51 0.20 -7.94
N ILE A 297 -0.62 1.27 -7.15
CA ILE A 297 -0.93 1.17 -5.72
C ILE A 297 -2.33 0.58 -5.47
N ARG A 298 -3.30 0.82 -6.36
CA ARG A 298 -4.62 0.18 -6.32
C ARG A 298 -4.52 -1.33 -6.50
N LYS A 299 -3.72 -1.80 -7.47
CA LYS A 299 -3.46 -3.21 -7.67
C LYS A 299 -2.78 -3.83 -6.46
N ALA A 300 -1.85 -3.12 -5.81
CA ALA A 300 -1.23 -3.56 -4.57
C ALA A 300 -2.27 -3.72 -3.45
N GLY A 301 -3.17 -2.74 -3.25
CA GLY A 301 -4.28 -2.82 -2.29
C GLY A 301 -5.19 -4.02 -2.50
N TYR A 302 -5.56 -4.30 -3.76
CA TYR A 302 -6.34 -5.50 -4.10
C TYR A 302 -5.60 -6.80 -3.76
N GLN A 303 -4.35 -6.91 -4.18
CA GLN A 303 -3.53 -8.12 -3.99
C GLN A 303 -3.25 -8.42 -2.52
N ILE A 304 -2.91 -7.42 -1.72
CA ILE A 304 -2.64 -7.62 -0.30
C ILE A 304 -3.89 -8.06 0.46
N THR A 305 -5.07 -7.53 0.06
CA THR A 305 -6.35 -7.93 0.66
C THR A 305 -6.72 -9.35 0.29
N GLN A 306 -6.48 -9.76 -0.96
CA GLN A 306 -6.64 -11.14 -1.41
C GLN A 306 -5.75 -12.10 -0.62
N MET A 307 -4.49 -11.73 -0.42
CA MET A 307 -3.56 -12.52 0.40
C MET A 307 -4.03 -12.62 1.85
N LEU A 308 -4.46 -11.50 2.46
CA LEU A 308 -4.97 -11.51 3.82
C LEU A 308 -6.23 -12.39 3.96
N HIS A 309 -7.13 -12.34 3.00
CA HIS A 309 -8.29 -13.22 2.99
C HIS A 309 -7.87 -14.72 2.99
N GLN A 310 -6.88 -15.08 2.20
CA GLN A 310 -6.33 -16.44 2.19
C GLN A 310 -5.69 -16.82 3.53
N GLU A 311 -4.92 -15.92 4.16
CA GLU A 311 -4.36 -16.12 5.51
C GLU A 311 -5.46 -16.34 6.56
N ILE A 312 -6.57 -15.59 6.47
CA ILE A 312 -7.74 -15.75 7.35
C ILE A 312 -8.40 -17.13 7.16
N GLU A 313 -8.57 -17.58 5.91
CA GLU A 313 -9.15 -18.89 5.61
C GLU A 313 -8.25 -20.04 6.08
N LEU A 314 -6.93 -19.89 6.01
CA LEU A 314 -5.95 -20.89 6.39
C LEU A 314 -5.50 -20.81 7.86
N ARG A 315 -6.03 -19.88 8.66
CA ARG A 315 -5.57 -19.56 10.02
C ARG A 315 -5.33 -20.76 10.94
N ASN A 316 -6.09 -21.85 10.77
CA ASN A 316 -6.01 -23.06 11.60
C ASN A 316 -5.34 -24.25 10.87
N GLN A 317 -4.65 -23.98 9.76
CA GLN A 317 -3.99 -24.98 8.94
C GLN A 317 -2.52 -24.65 8.84
N GLU A 318 -1.66 -25.67 8.78
CA GLU A 318 -0.25 -25.46 8.41
C GLU A 318 -0.18 -24.99 6.95
N HIS A 319 0.39 -23.82 6.73
CA HIS A 319 0.65 -23.30 5.40
C HIS A 319 1.93 -22.44 5.40
N SER A 320 2.51 -22.25 4.24
CA SER A 320 3.66 -21.36 4.06
C SER A 320 3.21 -19.91 3.92
N VAL A 321 3.99 -18.97 4.46
CA VAL A 321 3.78 -17.53 4.26
C VAL A 321 3.82 -17.16 2.78
N GLN A 322 3.02 -16.17 2.39
CA GLN A 322 2.95 -15.68 1.02
C GLN A 322 3.86 -14.46 0.84
N GLN A 323 4.79 -14.54 -0.09
CA GLN A 323 5.73 -13.45 -0.35
C GLN A 323 5.64 -13.05 -1.83
N LYS A 324 5.17 -11.84 -2.10
CA LYS A 324 4.95 -11.35 -3.45
C LYS A 324 5.66 -10.02 -3.68
N ILE A 325 6.43 -9.95 -4.75
CA ILE A 325 7.02 -8.69 -5.26
C ILE A 325 6.40 -8.41 -6.61
N LEU A 326 5.76 -7.25 -6.74
CA LEU A 326 5.16 -6.78 -7.98
C LEU A 326 6.24 -6.12 -8.85
N GLU A 327 6.25 -6.47 -10.12
CA GLU A 327 7.15 -5.87 -11.09
C GLU A 327 6.85 -4.38 -11.29
N VAL A 328 7.90 -3.63 -11.63
CA VAL A 328 7.84 -2.22 -11.95
C VAL A 328 8.33 -1.99 -13.37
N ASP A 329 7.49 -1.37 -14.18
CA ASP A 329 7.79 -0.99 -15.54
C ASP A 329 8.57 0.33 -15.58
N LEU A 330 9.43 0.50 -16.59
CA LEU A 330 10.05 1.77 -16.94
C LEU A 330 9.46 2.29 -18.25
N VAL A 331 8.74 3.41 -18.18
CA VAL A 331 8.05 4.01 -19.32
C VAL A 331 8.74 5.31 -19.71
N ILE A 332 9.46 5.30 -20.82
CA ILE A 332 10.24 6.46 -21.30
C ILE A 332 9.30 7.41 -22.05
N ARG A 333 9.39 8.71 -21.72
CA ARG A 333 8.60 9.80 -22.33
C ARG A 333 9.51 11.03 -22.58
N GLY A 334 8.89 12.21 -22.70
CA GLY A 334 9.57 13.47 -23.09
C GLY A 334 10.41 14.14 -22.02
N SER A 335 10.36 13.72 -20.76
CA SER A 335 11.10 14.39 -19.67
C SER A 335 12.54 13.93 -19.51
N THR A 336 13.04 13.02 -20.37
CA THR A 336 14.42 12.55 -20.35
C THR A 336 15.05 12.67 -21.74
N ARG A 337 16.33 13.00 -21.79
CA ARG A 337 17.09 13.18 -23.03
C ARG A 337 18.59 12.91 -22.85
N ILE A 338 19.30 12.71 -23.95
CA ILE A 338 20.75 12.63 -23.94
C ILE A 338 21.31 13.95 -23.44
N ARG A 339 22.22 13.88 -22.47
CA ARG A 339 22.92 15.06 -21.93
C ARG A 339 23.73 15.72 -23.06
N ARG A 340 23.52 17.00 -23.26
CA ARG A 340 24.41 17.82 -24.11
C ARG A 340 25.69 18.12 -23.33
N ALA A 341 26.81 18.06 -24.03
CA ALA A 341 28.13 18.35 -23.49
C ALA A 341 28.25 19.79 -22.98
#